data_8a8368e18a3a8b948f397eb3d047380a
#
_entry.id   8a8368e18a3a8b948f397eb3d047380a
#
_cell.length_a   1.000
_cell.length_b   1.000
_cell.length_c   1.000
_cell.angle_alpha   90.00
_cell.angle_beta   90.00
_cell.angle_gamma   90.00
#
_symmetry.space_group_name_H-M   'P 1'
#
loop_
_entity.id
_entity.type
_entity.pdbx_description
1 polymer ?
#
loop_
_entity_poly.entity_id
_entity_poly.type
_entity_poly.pdbx_seq_one_letter_code
_entity_poly.pdbx_strand_id
1 'polypeptide(L)'
;MNFTGAHILSIEQFQREDVERIFTVADSMAPYGRRQRVTRVLEGAILGNMFFEASTRTRVSFGSAFNLLGGEVRETAGFESSALVKGESLQDTARVLSGFSDVICMRHPEAGSVAEFASTSRVPVLNGGDGSNEHPTQALLDLYTIQKELEQRGRGIDGLRIAMIGDLRYGRTVHSLCRLLSLYKNVHVLLISPPELAMPEQYVELLRVAGAQVTATDQLLANINHVDIVYSTRIQEERFPSREEADLYRGKFRLNQAIYTEHCAPNTVIMHPLPRDSRSAANELDIDLDDNPNLAIFRQTDNGLLVRMALFALVLDVVDQVDAYSSEVRWHSSRWPQ
;
A
#
# COMPACT_ATOMS: atom_id res chain seq x y z
N MET A 1 1.94 -19.54 -2.50
CA MET A 1 2.07 -19.56 -3.99
C MET A 1 3.53 -19.76 -4.44
N ASN A 2 3.79 -20.12 -5.70
CA ASN A 2 5.12 -19.96 -6.28
C ASN A 2 5.26 -18.53 -6.82
N PHE A 3 6.23 -17.77 -6.30
CA PHE A 3 6.45 -16.38 -6.70
C PHE A 3 7.25 -16.24 -7.99
N THR A 4 8.13 -17.20 -8.32
CA THR A 4 9.02 -17.13 -9.49
C THR A 4 8.23 -16.95 -10.77
N GLY A 5 8.43 -15.84 -11.48
CA GLY A 5 7.72 -15.48 -12.69
C GLY A 5 6.24 -15.09 -12.53
N ALA A 6 5.72 -15.03 -11.29
CA ALA A 6 4.30 -14.76 -11.03
C ALA A 6 3.94 -13.29 -11.24
N HIS A 7 2.73 -13.05 -11.74
CA HIS A 7 2.10 -11.73 -11.69
C HIS A 7 1.56 -11.47 -10.28
N ILE A 8 1.66 -10.23 -9.81
CA ILE A 8 1.07 -9.76 -8.54
C ILE A 8 -0.04 -8.77 -8.87
N LEU A 9 -1.26 -9.26 -9.01
CA LEU A 9 -2.41 -8.50 -9.54
C LEU A 9 -3.45 -8.16 -8.48
N SER A 10 -3.67 -9.06 -7.53
CA SER A 10 -4.72 -8.96 -6.52
C SER A 10 -4.25 -9.53 -5.18
N ILE A 11 -4.82 -9.03 -4.10
CA ILE A 11 -4.64 -9.59 -2.75
C ILE A 11 -5.23 -11.00 -2.64
N GLU A 12 -6.24 -11.31 -3.43
CA GLU A 12 -6.89 -12.64 -3.41
C GLU A 12 -5.95 -13.79 -3.83
N GLN A 13 -4.80 -13.46 -4.45
CA GLN A 13 -3.78 -14.47 -4.81
C GLN A 13 -3.04 -15.04 -3.59
N PHE A 14 -3.07 -14.35 -2.44
CA PHE A 14 -2.25 -14.68 -1.29
C PHE A 14 -3.01 -15.46 -0.22
N GLN A 15 -2.34 -16.47 0.31
CA GLN A 15 -2.64 -17.06 1.60
C GLN A 15 -1.78 -16.39 2.68
N ARG A 16 -2.07 -16.68 3.94
CA ARG A 16 -1.32 -16.12 5.08
C ARG A 16 0.19 -16.39 4.98
N GLU A 17 0.56 -17.60 4.64
CA GLU A 17 1.95 -18.02 4.51
C GLU A 17 2.70 -17.24 3.40
N ASP A 18 1.98 -16.86 2.34
CA ASP A 18 2.55 -16.04 1.26
C ASP A 18 2.85 -14.62 1.76
N VAL A 19 1.93 -14.04 2.53
CA VAL A 19 2.10 -12.72 3.14
C VAL A 19 3.27 -12.74 4.14
N GLU A 20 3.35 -13.74 5.00
CA GLU A 20 4.43 -13.93 5.97
C GLU A 20 5.79 -14.08 5.26
N ARG A 21 5.83 -14.80 4.12
CA ARG A 21 7.04 -14.91 3.30
C ARG A 21 7.46 -13.57 2.71
N ILE A 22 6.51 -12.79 2.15
CA ILE A 22 6.79 -11.44 1.65
C ILE A 22 7.38 -10.57 2.77
N PHE A 23 6.83 -10.63 3.97
CA PHE A 23 7.29 -9.83 5.12
C PHE A 23 8.67 -10.26 5.61
N THR A 24 8.94 -11.56 5.65
CA THR A 24 10.29 -12.08 5.97
C THR A 24 11.33 -11.58 4.97
N VAL A 25 11.00 -11.60 3.68
CA VAL A 25 11.90 -11.05 2.65
C VAL A 25 12.01 -9.53 2.76
N ALA A 26 10.92 -8.82 3.07
CA ALA A 26 10.98 -7.37 3.30
C ALA A 26 11.88 -6.98 4.49
N ASP A 27 11.89 -7.79 5.56
CA ASP A 27 12.83 -7.61 6.68
C ASP A 27 14.28 -7.76 6.23
N SER A 28 14.61 -8.73 5.38
CA SER A 28 15.97 -8.90 4.83
C SER A 28 16.37 -7.75 3.88
N MET A 29 15.41 -7.01 3.30
CA MET A 29 15.68 -5.83 2.49
C MET A 29 16.00 -4.56 3.31
N ALA A 30 15.76 -4.57 4.62
CA ALA A 30 15.93 -3.38 5.46
C ALA A 30 17.33 -2.75 5.38
N PRO A 31 18.46 -3.48 5.41
CA PRO A 31 19.78 -2.87 5.28
C PRO A 31 19.99 -2.11 3.96
N TYR A 32 19.39 -2.58 2.88
CA TYR A 32 19.46 -1.97 1.55
C TYR A 32 18.52 -0.77 1.44
N GLY A 33 17.27 -0.92 1.87
CA GLY A 33 16.30 0.17 1.93
C GLY A 33 16.78 1.34 2.80
N ARG A 34 17.43 1.04 3.92
CA ARG A 34 18.02 2.02 4.85
C ARG A 34 19.37 2.57 4.41
N ARG A 35 19.90 2.18 3.25
CA ARG A 35 21.19 2.63 2.72
C ARG A 35 22.40 2.30 3.61
N GLN A 36 22.34 1.19 4.34
CA GLN A 36 23.46 0.64 5.11
C GLN A 36 24.33 -0.26 4.24
N ARG A 37 23.70 -0.93 3.27
CA ARG A 37 24.33 -1.78 2.26
C ARG A 37 23.78 -1.45 0.86
N VAL A 38 24.51 -1.81 -0.16
CA VAL A 38 24.05 -1.79 -1.56
C VAL A 38 24.13 -3.20 -2.12
N THR A 39 23.25 -3.53 -3.06
CA THR A 39 23.33 -4.78 -3.82
C THR A 39 23.20 -4.51 -5.31
N ARG A 40 23.75 -5.39 -6.12
CA ARG A 40 23.64 -5.38 -7.57
C ARG A 40 23.05 -6.68 -8.10
N VAL A 41 22.21 -7.32 -7.30
CA VAL A 41 21.62 -8.62 -7.63
C VAL A 41 20.79 -8.60 -8.93
N LEU A 42 20.25 -7.43 -9.30
CA LEU A 42 19.50 -7.21 -10.55
C LEU A 42 20.30 -6.37 -11.57
N GLU A 43 21.64 -6.39 -11.52
CA GLU A 43 22.45 -5.65 -12.50
C GLU A 43 22.15 -6.12 -13.93
N GLY A 44 21.75 -5.19 -14.80
CA GLY A 44 21.34 -5.45 -16.18
C GLY A 44 19.85 -5.73 -16.37
N ALA A 45 19.09 -6.02 -15.31
CA ALA A 45 17.65 -6.19 -15.40
C ALA A 45 16.90 -4.85 -15.56
N ILE A 46 15.80 -4.83 -16.28
CA ILE A 46 15.01 -3.65 -16.63
C ILE A 46 13.59 -3.75 -16.06
N LEU A 47 13.21 -2.75 -15.27
CA LEU A 47 11.81 -2.51 -14.88
C LEU A 47 11.13 -1.61 -15.90
N GLY A 48 10.04 -2.09 -16.52
CA GLY A 48 9.06 -1.25 -17.19
C GLY A 48 8.11 -0.63 -16.19
N ASN A 49 8.26 0.66 -15.85
CA ASN A 49 7.47 1.35 -14.84
C ASN A 49 6.39 2.21 -15.50
N MET A 50 5.22 1.59 -15.80
CA MET A 50 4.18 2.12 -16.68
C MET A 50 3.02 2.72 -15.88
N PHE A 51 2.96 4.05 -15.77
CA PHE A 51 1.97 4.77 -14.99
C PHE A 51 1.07 5.63 -15.89
N PHE A 52 -0.09 5.08 -16.25
CA PHE A 52 -1.11 5.75 -17.06
C PHE A 52 -2.07 6.61 -16.22
N GLU A 53 -2.09 6.43 -14.91
CA GLU A 53 -2.74 7.30 -13.93
C GLU A 53 -1.69 8.00 -13.06
N ALA A 54 -1.88 9.29 -12.78
CA ALA A 54 -0.93 10.08 -12.00
C ALA A 54 -0.71 9.51 -10.58
N SER A 55 0.55 9.26 -10.23
CA SER A 55 0.93 8.80 -8.90
C SER A 55 2.43 8.99 -8.66
N THR A 56 2.81 10.10 -8.04
CA THR A 56 4.23 10.40 -7.78
C THR A 56 4.85 9.38 -6.82
N ARG A 57 4.22 9.18 -5.64
CA ARG A 57 4.79 8.30 -4.60
C ARG A 57 4.93 6.85 -5.05
N THR A 58 3.87 6.26 -5.60
CA THR A 58 3.89 4.85 -6.02
C THR A 58 4.91 4.63 -7.13
N ARG A 59 4.92 5.49 -8.16
CA ARG A 59 5.86 5.42 -9.28
C ARG A 59 7.31 5.49 -8.83
N VAL A 60 7.64 6.54 -8.06
CA VAL A 60 9.01 6.74 -7.54
C VAL A 60 9.42 5.58 -6.62
N SER A 61 8.51 5.09 -5.77
CA SER A 61 8.82 3.99 -4.86
C SER A 61 9.11 2.67 -5.58
N PHE A 62 8.34 2.31 -6.64
CA PHE A 62 8.65 1.14 -7.46
C PHE A 62 10.00 1.29 -8.15
N GLY A 63 10.25 2.43 -8.80
CA GLY A 63 11.53 2.71 -9.44
C GLY A 63 12.69 2.65 -8.46
N SER A 64 12.56 3.28 -7.30
CA SER A 64 13.58 3.26 -6.25
C SER A 64 13.82 1.85 -5.70
N ALA A 65 12.77 1.05 -5.49
CA ALA A 65 12.90 -0.32 -5.01
C ALA A 65 13.71 -1.18 -5.98
N PHE A 66 13.47 -1.04 -7.28
CA PHE A 66 14.21 -1.77 -8.31
C PHE A 66 15.66 -1.31 -8.44
N ASN A 67 15.90 0.00 -8.43
CA ASN A 67 17.26 0.56 -8.44
C ASN A 67 18.07 0.10 -7.21
N LEU A 68 17.43 -0.06 -6.04
CA LEU A 68 18.11 -0.53 -4.83
C LEU A 68 18.57 -1.99 -4.90
N LEU A 69 17.94 -2.76 -5.78
CA LEU A 69 18.37 -4.12 -6.11
C LEU A 69 19.43 -4.15 -7.24
N GLY A 70 19.79 -2.97 -7.80
CA GLY A 70 20.81 -2.83 -8.82
C GLY A 70 20.29 -2.81 -10.25
N GLY A 71 18.97 -2.89 -10.45
CA GLY A 71 18.36 -2.88 -11.77
C GLY A 71 18.15 -1.47 -12.35
N GLU A 72 17.84 -1.39 -13.63
CA GLU A 72 17.53 -0.16 -14.35
C GLU A 72 16.03 0.06 -14.51
N VAL A 73 15.59 1.31 -14.57
CA VAL A 73 14.16 1.66 -14.70
C VAL A 73 13.92 2.41 -16.01
N ARG A 74 12.89 1.98 -16.74
CA ARG A 74 12.34 2.70 -17.89
C ARG A 74 10.91 3.12 -17.53
N GLU A 75 10.65 4.42 -17.56
CA GLU A 75 9.37 4.98 -17.12
C GLU A 75 8.56 5.54 -18.27
N THR A 76 7.24 5.30 -18.21
CA THR A 76 6.25 6.08 -18.95
C THR A 76 5.24 6.64 -17.95
N ALA A 77 4.95 7.93 -18.05
CA ALA A 77 3.99 8.61 -17.22
C ALA A 77 2.96 9.36 -18.08
N GLY A 78 1.68 9.16 -17.72
CA GLY A 78 0.55 9.79 -18.42
C GLY A 78 0.07 8.99 -19.63
N PHE A 79 -1.26 9.01 -19.79
CA PHE A 79 -1.92 8.32 -20.90
C PHE A 79 -1.58 8.96 -22.25
N GLU A 80 -1.50 10.30 -22.28
CA GLU A 80 -1.30 11.11 -23.48
C GLU A 80 0.01 10.85 -24.23
N SER A 81 1.02 10.35 -23.54
CA SER A 81 2.33 10.02 -24.13
C SER A 81 2.45 8.57 -24.61
N SER A 82 1.40 7.77 -24.47
CA SER A 82 1.42 6.33 -24.76
C SER A 82 0.84 6.00 -26.14
N ALA A 83 1.18 4.82 -26.67
CA ALA A 83 0.58 4.28 -27.91
C ALA A 83 -0.92 3.99 -27.75
N LEU A 84 -1.41 3.83 -26.52
CA LEU A 84 -2.83 3.62 -26.19
C LEU A 84 -3.71 4.76 -26.73
N VAL A 85 -3.23 6.02 -26.73
CA VAL A 85 -3.95 7.16 -27.32
C VAL A 85 -4.20 6.98 -28.82
N LYS A 86 -3.34 6.19 -29.51
CA LYS A 86 -3.49 5.89 -30.94
C LYS A 86 -4.38 4.69 -31.20
N GLY A 87 -5.00 4.10 -30.16
CA GLY A 87 -5.86 2.95 -30.25
C GLY A 87 -5.17 1.59 -30.19
N GLU A 88 -3.90 1.54 -29.72
CA GLU A 88 -3.22 0.27 -29.44
C GLU A 88 -3.90 -0.44 -28.27
N SER A 89 -4.07 -1.75 -28.37
CA SER A 89 -4.67 -2.55 -27.30
C SER A 89 -3.70 -2.73 -26.12
N LEU A 90 -4.25 -2.93 -24.91
CA LEU A 90 -3.42 -3.26 -23.74
C LEU A 90 -2.63 -4.55 -23.95
N GLN A 91 -3.21 -5.53 -24.65
CA GLN A 91 -2.56 -6.79 -24.95
C GLN A 91 -1.36 -6.63 -25.91
N ASP A 92 -1.47 -5.78 -26.93
CA ASP A 92 -0.35 -5.53 -27.86
C ASP A 92 0.74 -4.72 -27.16
N THR A 93 0.36 -3.70 -26.38
CA THR A 93 1.28 -2.96 -25.54
C THR A 93 2.03 -3.90 -24.58
N ALA A 94 1.35 -4.86 -23.95
CA ALA A 94 1.97 -5.85 -23.07
C ALA A 94 2.98 -6.74 -23.78
N ARG A 95 2.64 -7.25 -24.98
CA ARG A 95 3.55 -8.08 -25.81
C ARG A 95 4.81 -7.33 -26.19
N VAL A 96 4.67 -6.05 -26.58
CA VAL A 96 5.81 -5.19 -26.96
C VAL A 96 6.68 -4.89 -25.75
N LEU A 97 6.10 -4.37 -24.66
CA LEU A 97 6.86 -3.93 -23.48
C LEU A 97 7.50 -5.10 -22.74
N SER A 98 6.91 -6.30 -22.75
CA SER A 98 7.55 -7.49 -22.19
C SER A 98 8.76 -7.98 -23.02
N GLY A 99 8.97 -7.45 -24.21
CA GLY A 99 10.22 -7.65 -24.97
C GLY A 99 11.35 -6.71 -24.57
N PHE A 100 11.04 -5.66 -23.82
CA PHE A 100 11.98 -4.62 -23.40
C PHE A 100 12.25 -4.58 -21.90
N SER A 101 11.56 -5.44 -21.12
CA SER A 101 11.59 -5.44 -19.67
C SER A 101 11.68 -6.86 -19.14
N ASP A 102 12.24 -7.01 -17.94
CA ASP A 102 12.30 -8.27 -17.20
C ASP A 102 11.16 -8.38 -16.18
N VAL A 103 10.60 -7.24 -15.79
CA VAL A 103 9.41 -7.11 -14.96
C VAL A 103 8.70 -5.78 -15.29
N ILE A 104 7.38 -5.74 -15.16
CA ILE A 104 6.59 -4.53 -15.42
C ILE A 104 5.79 -4.17 -14.16
N CYS A 105 5.84 -2.90 -13.75
CA CYS A 105 4.88 -2.33 -12.83
C CYS A 105 3.89 -1.48 -13.63
N MET A 106 2.59 -1.73 -13.50
CA MET A 106 1.58 -0.97 -14.23
C MET A 106 0.56 -0.36 -13.28
N ARG A 107 0.22 0.91 -13.54
CA ARG A 107 -0.92 1.62 -12.94
C ARG A 107 -1.83 2.18 -14.02
N HIS A 108 -3.13 1.94 -13.91
CA HIS A 108 -4.12 2.36 -14.90
C HIS A 108 -5.37 2.93 -14.23
N PRO A 109 -6.09 3.90 -14.86
CA PRO A 109 -7.33 4.45 -14.30
C PRO A 109 -8.53 3.50 -14.35
N GLU A 110 -8.54 2.51 -15.25
CA GLU A 110 -9.64 1.56 -15.41
C GLU A 110 -9.43 0.29 -14.59
N ALA A 111 -10.47 -0.15 -13.90
CA ALA A 111 -10.47 -1.40 -13.14
C ALA A 111 -10.33 -2.62 -14.07
N GLY A 112 -9.48 -3.58 -13.69
CA GLY A 112 -9.21 -4.80 -14.46
C GLY A 112 -8.15 -4.65 -15.55
N SER A 113 -7.76 -3.43 -15.94
CA SER A 113 -6.78 -3.18 -17.01
C SER A 113 -5.43 -3.84 -16.76
N VAL A 114 -4.96 -3.88 -15.49
CA VAL A 114 -3.68 -4.50 -15.18
C VAL A 114 -3.74 -6.02 -15.36
N ALA A 115 -4.86 -6.66 -15.03
CA ALA A 115 -5.05 -8.09 -15.28
C ALA A 115 -5.15 -8.40 -16.78
N GLU A 116 -5.86 -7.56 -17.55
CA GLU A 116 -5.93 -7.66 -19.01
C GLU A 116 -4.53 -7.55 -19.63
N PHE A 117 -3.74 -6.56 -19.27
CA PHE A 117 -2.35 -6.40 -19.69
C PHE A 117 -1.50 -7.62 -19.32
N ALA A 118 -1.59 -8.10 -18.09
CA ALA A 118 -0.82 -9.23 -17.61
C ALA A 118 -1.12 -10.53 -18.38
N SER A 119 -2.37 -10.69 -18.89
CA SER A 119 -2.80 -11.90 -19.61
C SER A 119 -1.97 -12.23 -20.84
N THR A 120 -1.26 -11.25 -21.41
CA THR A 120 -0.42 -11.41 -22.60
C THR A 120 1.04 -11.01 -22.38
N SER A 121 1.39 -10.57 -21.17
CA SER A 121 2.76 -10.27 -20.79
C SER A 121 3.60 -11.55 -20.67
N ARG A 122 4.82 -11.51 -21.18
CA ARG A 122 5.81 -12.59 -21.06
C ARG A 122 6.67 -12.49 -19.81
N VAL A 123 6.53 -11.41 -19.06
CA VAL A 123 7.29 -11.14 -17.84
C VAL A 123 6.34 -10.83 -16.67
N PRO A 124 6.77 -10.97 -15.42
CA PRO A 124 5.94 -10.62 -14.28
C PRO A 124 5.37 -9.21 -14.37
N VAL A 125 4.10 -9.05 -13.97
CA VAL A 125 3.43 -7.76 -13.87
C VAL A 125 3.02 -7.52 -12.42
N LEU A 126 3.39 -6.36 -11.87
CA LEU A 126 2.99 -5.91 -10.55
C LEU A 126 1.94 -4.81 -10.68
N ASN A 127 0.80 -4.98 -10.01
CA ASN A 127 -0.28 -3.99 -10.00
C ASN A 127 0.08 -2.80 -9.09
N GLY A 128 0.35 -1.64 -9.69
CA GLY A 128 0.59 -0.34 -9.04
C GLY A 128 -0.70 0.43 -8.72
N GLY A 129 -1.86 -0.18 -8.96
CA GLY A 129 -3.20 0.36 -8.78
C GLY A 129 -4.00 0.41 -10.08
N ASP A 130 -5.19 -0.17 -10.09
CA ASP A 130 -6.10 -0.19 -11.24
C ASP A 130 -7.48 0.39 -10.87
N GLY A 131 -7.69 1.62 -11.18
CA GLY A 131 -8.94 2.35 -10.94
C GLY A 131 -9.41 2.26 -9.49
N SER A 132 -10.67 1.85 -9.31
CA SER A 132 -11.28 1.62 -8.00
C SER A 132 -11.08 0.20 -7.46
N ASN A 133 -10.47 -0.68 -8.26
CA ASN A 133 -10.39 -2.10 -7.95
C ASN A 133 -9.37 -2.37 -6.82
N GLU A 134 -8.08 -2.48 -7.14
CA GLU A 134 -7.08 -2.89 -6.16
C GLU A 134 -5.80 -2.05 -6.18
N HIS A 135 -5.08 -2.12 -5.07
CA HIS A 135 -3.70 -1.67 -4.95
C HIS A 135 -2.95 -2.66 -4.03
N PRO A 136 -2.59 -3.86 -4.52
CA PRO A 136 -2.09 -4.95 -3.69
C PRO A 136 -0.87 -4.55 -2.85
N THR A 137 0.08 -3.84 -3.47
CA THR A 137 1.30 -3.44 -2.76
C THR A 137 1.05 -2.38 -1.68
N GLN A 138 -0.04 -1.61 -1.77
CA GLN A 138 -0.43 -0.70 -0.70
C GLN A 138 -0.97 -1.48 0.49
N ALA A 139 -1.86 -2.43 0.28
CA ALA A 139 -2.39 -3.24 1.36
C ALA A 139 -1.28 -4.08 2.05
N LEU A 140 -0.35 -4.63 1.27
CA LEU A 140 0.80 -5.36 1.81
C LEU A 140 1.70 -4.46 2.68
N LEU A 141 2.04 -3.26 2.22
CA LEU A 141 2.88 -2.34 3.01
C LEU A 141 2.14 -1.82 4.26
N ASP A 142 0.84 -1.62 4.18
CA ASP A 142 0.02 -1.22 5.31
C ASP A 142 0.01 -2.33 6.38
N LEU A 143 -0.24 -3.57 5.97
CA LEU A 143 -0.23 -4.71 6.89
C LEU A 143 1.18 -5.00 7.44
N TYR A 144 2.22 -4.85 6.62
CA TYR A 144 3.61 -4.95 7.08
C TYR A 144 3.93 -3.88 8.13
N THR A 145 3.45 -2.65 7.92
CA THR A 145 3.62 -1.57 8.91
C THR A 145 2.90 -1.90 10.21
N ILE A 146 1.66 -2.38 10.13
CA ILE A 146 0.90 -2.85 11.30
C ILE A 146 1.69 -3.92 12.05
N GLN A 147 2.24 -4.92 11.33
CA GLN A 147 3.05 -5.96 11.95
C GLN A 147 4.26 -5.36 12.68
N LYS A 148 5.03 -4.47 12.03
CA LYS A 148 6.23 -3.85 12.64
C LYS A 148 5.90 -3.01 13.88
N GLU A 149 4.80 -2.25 13.87
CA GLU A 149 4.35 -1.48 15.02
C GLU A 149 3.88 -2.38 16.18
N LEU A 150 3.27 -3.52 15.88
CA LEU A 150 2.85 -4.49 16.90
C LEU A 150 4.05 -5.31 17.44
N GLU A 151 5.01 -5.69 16.60
CA GLU A 151 6.23 -6.42 17.01
C GLU A 151 7.04 -5.65 18.06
N GLN A 152 7.12 -4.32 17.95
CA GLN A 152 7.73 -3.45 18.97
C GLN A 152 7.07 -3.58 20.36
N ARG A 153 5.86 -4.15 20.41
CA ARG A 153 5.05 -4.38 21.62
C ARG A 153 4.95 -5.86 21.97
N GLY A 154 5.73 -6.72 21.33
CA GLY A 154 5.71 -8.18 21.53
C GLY A 154 4.42 -8.85 21.06
N ARG A 155 3.71 -8.25 20.08
CA ARG A 155 2.43 -8.77 19.55
C ARG A 155 2.52 -9.04 18.04
N GLY A 156 1.67 -9.94 17.57
CA GLY A 156 1.41 -10.17 16.13
C GLY A 156 0.07 -9.57 15.69
N ILE A 157 -0.30 -9.85 14.44
CA ILE A 157 -1.54 -9.34 13.83
C ILE A 157 -2.78 -10.08 14.36
N ASP A 158 -2.66 -11.35 14.77
CA ASP A 158 -3.79 -12.05 15.39
C ASP A 158 -4.23 -11.30 16.67
N GLY A 159 -5.52 -11.05 16.80
CA GLY A 159 -6.08 -10.25 17.88
C GLY A 159 -5.96 -8.73 17.70
N LEU A 160 -5.56 -8.24 16.51
CA LEU A 160 -5.50 -6.82 16.18
C LEU A 160 -6.86 -6.14 16.38
N ARG A 161 -6.83 -4.93 16.96
CA ARG A 161 -7.97 -4.01 17.02
C ARG A 161 -7.65 -2.80 16.16
N ILE A 162 -8.36 -2.62 15.05
CA ILE A 162 -8.13 -1.53 14.10
C ILE A 162 -9.41 -0.71 13.88
N ALA A 163 -9.31 0.61 13.94
CA ALA A 163 -10.33 1.53 13.46
C ALA A 163 -9.98 2.01 12.06
N MET A 164 -10.86 1.85 11.10
CA MET A 164 -10.78 2.44 9.77
C MET A 164 -11.75 3.62 9.70
N ILE A 165 -11.23 4.81 9.37
CA ILE A 165 -11.95 6.07 9.52
C ILE A 165 -11.97 6.85 8.22
N GLY A 166 -13.12 7.41 7.85
CA GLY A 166 -13.29 8.33 6.73
C GLY A 166 -14.10 7.77 5.58
N ASP A 167 -13.58 7.88 4.34
CA ASP A 167 -14.25 7.34 3.16
C ASP A 167 -13.95 5.85 3.00
N LEU A 168 -14.84 5.02 3.54
CA LEU A 168 -14.71 3.57 3.45
C LEU A 168 -15.40 2.98 2.21
N ARG A 169 -16.26 3.79 1.55
CA ARG A 169 -17.00 3.36 0.35
C ARG A 169 -16.11 3.35 -0.89
N TYR A 170 -15.33 4.39 -1.10
CA TYR A 170 -14.48 4.54 -2.28
C TYR A 170 -13.00 4.24 -2.01
N GLY A 171 -12.65 3.95 -0.77
CA GLY A 171 -11.30 3.71 -0.30
C GLY A 171 -10.76 2.33 -0.69
N ARG A 172 -10.24 2.15 -1.92
CA ARG A 172 -9.66 0.86 -2.35
C ARG A 172 -8.57 0.32 -1.39
N THR A 173 -7.85 1.20 -0.68
CA THR A 173 -6.80 0.79 0.27
C THR A 173 -7.39 0.04 1.47
N VAL A 174 -8.49 0.53 2.03
CA VAL A 174 -9.18 -0.17 3.13
C VAL A 174 -9.87 -1.45 2.65
N HIS A 175 -10.35 -1.49 1.40
CA HIS A 175 -10.91 -2.71 0.80
C HIS A 175 -9.87 -3.83 0.71
N SER A 176 -8.72 -3.53 0.11
CA SER A 176 -7.63 -4.51 0.00
C SER A 176 -7.04 -4.86 1.36
N LEU A 177 -7.01 -3.93 2.33
CA LEU A 177 -6.58 -4.22 3.69
C LEU A 177 -7.57 -5.16 4.42
N CYS A 178 -8.88 -4.99 4.23
CA CYS A 178 -9.89 -5.93 4.76
C CYS A 178 -9.67 -7.36 4.26
N ARG A 179 -9.32 -7.53 2.97
CA ARG A 179 -8.99 -8.85 2.41
C ARG A 179 -7.75 -9.47 3.07
N LEU A 180 -6.70 -8.69 3.31
CA LEU A 180 -5.53 -9.20 4.04
C LEU A 180 -5.84 -9.53 5.50
N LEU A 181 -6.62 -8.69 6.18
CA LEU A 181 -7.01 -8.93 7.57
C LEU A 181 -7.86 -10.17 7.74
N SER A 182 -8.63 -10.59 6.72
CA SER A 182 -9.39 -11.83 6.76
C SER A 182 -8.54 -13.11 6.84
N LEU A 183 -7.23 -13.00 6.60
CA LEU A 183 -6.27 -14.11 6.77
C LEU A 183 -5.83 -14.32 8.24
N TYR A 184 -6.22 -13.41 9.15
CA TYR A 184 -5.77 -13.42 10.53
C TYR A 184 -6.94 -13.67 11.50
N LYS A 185 -6.62 -14.22 12.68
CA LYS A 185 -7.61 -14.65 13.66
C LYS A 185 -7.90 -13.57 14.70
N ASN A 186 -9.15 -13.58 15.19
CA ASN A 186 -9.56 -12.71 16.29
C ASN A 186 -9.34 -11.21 16.04
N VAL A 187 -9.42 -10.77 14.78
CA VAL A 187 -9.31 -9.37 14.42
C VAL A 187 -10.60 -8.63 14.76
N HIS A 188 -10.47 -7.43 15.32
CA HIS A 188 -11.58 -6.53 15.63
C HIS A 188 -11.46 -5.31 14.71
N VAL A 189 -12.44 -5.12 13.85
CA VAL A 189 -12.49 -4.00 12.89
C VAL A 189 -13.61 -3.06 13.28
N LEU A 190 -13.23 -1.83 13.60
CA LEU A 190 -14.16 -0.73 13.86
C LEU A 190 -14.20 0.15 12.61
N LEU A 191 -15.35 0.22 11.96
CA LEU A 191 -15.59 1.02 10.76
C LEU A 191 -16.28 2.32 11.17
N ILE A 192 -15.58 3.44 10.98
CA ILE A 192 -16.08 4.77 11.38
C ILE A 192 -16.23 5.64 10.13
N SER A 193 -17.47 5.86 9.72
CA SER A 193 -17.79 6.65 8.54
C SER A 193 -19.21 7.20 8.58
N PRO A 194 -19.53 8.26 7.81
CA PRO A 194 -20.93 8.57 7.55
C PRO A 194 -21.62 7.37 6.88
N PRO A 195 -22.95 7.19 7.04
CA PRO A 195 -23.68 6.10 6.41
C PRO A 195 -23.48 6.01 4.90
N GLU A 196 -23.41 7.17 4.23
CA GLU A 196 -23.25 7.26 2.77
C GLU A 196 -21.85 6.84 2.30
N LEU A 197 -20.86 6.86 3.19
CA LEU A 197 -19.46 6.46 2.94
C LEU A 197 -19.10 5.15 3.66
N ALA A 198 -20.10 4.38 4.07
CA ALA A 198 -19.91 3.11 4.75
C ALA A 198 -19.17 2.09 3.88
N MET A 199 -18.41 1.21 4.54
CA MET A 199 -17.76 0.07 3.90
C MET A 199 -18.77 -0.76 3.12
N PRO A 200 -18.51 -1.11 1.84
CA PRO A 200 -19.38 -2.01 1.10
C PRO A 200 -19.56 -3.35 1.80
N GLU A 201 -20.79 -3.85 1.86
CA GLU A 201 -21.18 -5.04 2.64
C GLU A 201 -20.34 -6.27 2.30
N GLN A 202 -19.91 -6.42 1.06
CA GLN A 202 -19.05 -7.53 0.65
C GLN A 202 -17.74 -7.65 1.47
N TYR A 203 -17.14 -6.53 1.90
CA TYR A 203 -15.93 -6.55 2.74
C TYR A 203 -16.25 -6.78 4.21
N VAL A 204 -17.39 -6.29 4.66
CA VAL A 204 -17.90 -6.54 6.01
C VAL A 204 -18.19 -8.03 6.19
N GLU A 205 -18.86 -8.63 5.21
CA GLU A 205 -19.21 -10.05 5.24
C GLU A 205 -17.96 -10.93 5.09
N LEU A 206 -17.01 -10.55 4.22
CA LEU A 206 -15.72 -11.25 4.11
C LEU A 206 -15.01 -11.35 5.47
N LEU A 207 -14.93 -10.23 6.21
CA LEU A 207 -14.32 -10.21 7.54
C LEU A 207 -15.11 -11.06 8.55
N ARG A 208 -16.44 -10.99 8.56
CA ARG A 208 -17.29 -11.78 9.45
C ARG A 208 -17.16 -13.29 9.19
N VAL A 209 -17.16 -13.69 7.92
CA VAL A 209 -16.96 -15.09 7.52
C VAL A 209 -15.59 -15.60 7.96
N ALA A 210 -14.56 -14.75 7.91
CA ALA A 210 -13.23 -15.07 8.43
C ALA A 210 -13.13 -15.09 9.97
N GLY A 211 -14.22 -14.79 10.69
CA GLY A 211 -14.28 -14.80 12.15
C GLY A 211 -13.85 -13.49 12.81
N ALA A 212 -13.72 -12.41 12.06
CA ALA A 212 -13.44 -11.09 12.63
C ALA A 212 -14.72 -10.49 13.28
N GLN A 213 -14.53 -9.71 14.34
CA GLN A 213 -15.59 -8.90 14.92
C GLN A 213 -15.61 -7.54 14.18
N VAL A 214 -16.73 -7.22 13.54
CA VAL A 214 -16.90 -5.97 12.80
C VAL A 214 -17.99 -5.13 13.41
N THR A 215 -17.64 -3.91 13.80
CA THR A 215 -18.56 -2.89 14.32
C THR A 215 -18.53 -1.67 13.41
N ALA A 216 -19.69 -1.13 13.04
CA ALA A 216 -19.81 0.09 12.24
C ALA A 216 -20.49 1.20 13.07
N THR A 217 -20.01 2.43 12.93
CA THR A 217 -20.55 3.61 13.62
C THR A 217 -20.21 4.88 12.85
N ASP A 218 -20.98 5.94 13.07
CA ASP A 218 -20.69 7.31 12.61
C ASP A 218 -20.09 8.19 13.72
N GLN A 219 -19.82 7.63 14.89
CA GLN A 219 -19.33 8.37 16.05
C GLN A 219 -17.84 8.11 16.28
N LEU A 220 -17.00 9.06 15.84
CA LEU A 220 -15.55 8.96 15.96
C LEU A 220 -15.07 8.76 17.41
N LEU A 221 -15.60 9.58 18.32
CA LEU A 221 -15.03 9.70 19.67
C LEU A 221 -15.43 8.55 20.61
N ALA A 222 -16.54 7.87 20.33
CA ALA A 222 -17.10 6.89 21.29
C ALA A 222 -16.34 5.56 21.38
N ASN A 223 -15.44 5.25 20.41
CA ASN A 223 -14.94 3.87 20.28
C ASN A 223 -13.44 3.76 19.95
N ILE A 224 -12.71 4.85 19.75
CA ILE A 224 -11.28 4.80 19.34
C ILE A 224 -10.31 4.56 20.50
N ASN A 225 -10.77 4.55 21.74
CA ASN A 225 -9.94 4.35 22.94
C ASN A 225 -9.47 2.89 23.15
N HIS A 226 -10.01 1.93 22.40
CA HIS A 226 -9.71 0.52 22.57
C HIS A 226 -9.03 -0.12 21.36
N VAL A 227 -8.53 0.68 20.40
CA VAL A 227 -7.88 0.17 19.21
C VAL A 227 -6.36 0.28 19.29
N ASP A 228 -5.68 -0.65 18.65
CA ASP A 228 -4.22 -0.66 18.51
C ASP A 228 -3.79 0.32 17.39
N ILE A 229 -4.60 0.36 16.33
CA ILE A 229 -4.34 1.12 15.11
C ILE A 229 -5.55 1.98 14.75
N VAL A 230 -5.31 3.23 14.45
CA VAL A 230 -6.24 4.10 13.72
C VAL A 230 -5.72 4.27 12.31
N TYR A 231 -6.48 3.80 11.32
CA TYR A 231 -6.19 3.95 9.89
C TYR A 231 -7.15 4.98 9.30
N SER A 232 -6.67 6.19 9.11
CA SER A 232 -7.47 7.30 8.56
C SER A 232 -7.37 7.36 7.04
N THR A 233 -8.45 7.71 6.36
CA THR A 233 -8.50 7.91 4.91
C THR A 233 -9.11 9.27 4.57
N ARG A 234 -8.59 9.91 3.52
CA ARG A 234 -9.20 11.13 2.98
C ARG A 234 -10.50 10.83 2.25
N ILE A 235 -11.33 11.84 2.10
CA ILE A 235 -12.47 11.81 1.18
C ILE A 235 -11.94 11.77 -0.25
N GLN A 236 -12.38 10.80 -1.05
CA GLN A 236 -11.96 10.63 -2.44
C GLN A 236 -12.87 11.43 -3.38
N GLU A 237 -12.72 12.76 -3.36
CA GLU A 237 -13.57 13.71 -4.07
C GLU A 237 -13.72 13.40 -5.56
N GLU A 238 -12.67 12.86 -6.16
CA GLU A 238 -12.62 12.47 -7.57
C GLU A 238 -13.57 11.32 -7.95
N ARG A 239 -14.17 10.67 -6.95
CA ARG A 239 -15.10 9.53 -7.14
C ARG A 239 -16.54 9.86 -6.82
N PHE A 240 -16.80 11.07 -6.36
CA PHE A 240 -18.17 11.54 -6.12
C PHE A 240 -18.81 12.01 -7.42
N PRO A 241 -20.15 11.92 -7.55
CA PRO A 241 -20.89 12.47 -8.68
C PRO A 241 -20.69 13.98 -8.85
N SER A 242 -20.53 14.70 -7.74
CA SER A 242 -20.23 16.13 -7.72
C SER A 242 -19.30 16.52 -6.57
N ARG A 243 -18.64 17.67 -6.73
CA ARG A 243 -17.77 18.22 -5.70
C ARG A 243 -18.56 18.71 -4.49
N GLU A 244 -19.75 19.21 -4.70
CA GLU A 244 -20.66 19.69 -3.65
C GLU A 244 -21.06 18.57 -2.70
N GLU A 245 -21.28 17.35 -3.21
CA GLU A 245 -21.53 16.18 -2.37
C GLU A 245 -20.32 15.80 -1.53
N ALA A 246 -19.12 15.81 -2.11
CA ALA A 246 -17.88 15.51 -1.38
C ALA A 246 -17.62 16.52 -0.26
N ASP A 247 -17.93 17.81 -0.50
CA ASP A 247 -17.76 18.90 0.47
C ASP A 247 -18.58 18.70 1.76
N LEU A 248 -19.71 17.98 1.68
CA LEU A 248 -20.53 17.66 2.86
C LEU A 248 -19.82 16.82 3.90
N TYR A 249 -18.78 16.08 3.53
CA TYR A 249 -18.09 15.12 4.38
C TYR A 249 -16.70 15.60 4.84
N ARG A 250 -16.19 16.67 4.25
CA ARG A 250 -14.87 17.22 4.60
C ARG A 250 -14.76 17.56 6.08
N GLY A 251 -13.66 17.15 6.69
CA GLY A 251 -13.33 17.48 8.09
C GLY A 251 -14.21 16.83 9.16
N LYS A 252 -15.25 16.04 8.79
CA LYS A 252 -16.16 15.42 9.76
C LYS A 252 -15.48 14.41 10.68
N PHE A 253 -14.44 13.73 10.19
CA PHE A 253 -13.71 12.68 10.91
C PHE A 253 -12.24 13.07 11.08
N ARG A 254 -12.00 14.35 11.37
CA ARG A 254 -10.67 14.88 11.58
C ARG A 254 -10.05 14.33 12.86
N LEU A 255 -8.81 13.82 12.76
CA LEU A 255 -7.98 13.46 13.89
C LEU A 255 -6.87 14.49 14.05
N ASN A 256 -6.73 15.04 15.27
CA ASN A 256 -5.69 15.97 15.67
C ASN A 256 -5.08 15.54 16.99
N GLN A 257 -4.04 16.25 17.46
CA GLN A 257 -3.33 15.91 18.68
C GLN A 257 -4.24 15.98 19.93
N ALA A 258 -5.16 16.92 19.99
CA ALA A 258 -6.10 17.04 21.13
C ALA A 258 -7.02 15.81 21.20
N ILE A 259 -7.66 15.43 20.08
CA ILE A 259 -8.52 14.25 20.00
C ILE A 259 -7.70 12.97 20.31
N TYR A 260 -6.47 12.87 19.79
CA TYR A 260 -5.61 11.74 20.09
C TYR A 260 -5.34 11.61 21.58
N THR A 261 -4.96 12.70 22.24
CA THR A 261 -4.61 12.71 23.67
C THR A 261 -5.81 12.38 24.56
N GLU A 262 -6.99 12.87 24.19
CA GLU A 262 -8.21 12.71 25.01
C GLU A 262 -8.92 11.35 24.78
N HIS A 263 -8.88 10.84 23.53
CA HIS A 263 -9.75 9.74 23.12
C HIS A 263 -9.02 8.48 22.64
N CYS A 264 -7.72 8.52 22.38
CA CYS A 264 -6.96 7.33 22.01
C CYS A 264 -6.18 6.76 23.20
N ALA A 265 -5.89 5.47 23.17
CA ALA A 265 -4.92 4.91 24.10
C ALA A 265 -3.51 5.49 23.82
N PRO A 266 -2.65 5.66 24.84
CA PRO A 266 -1.34 6.29 24.66
C PRO A 266 -0.44 5.64 23.61
N ASN A 267 -0.70 4.39 23.27
CA ASN A 267 0.07 3.60 22.31
C ASN A 267 -0.70 3.34 21.01
N THR A 268 -1.82 3.99 20.76
CA THR A 268 -2.55 3.82 19.49
C THR A 268 -1.73 4.37 18.35
N VAL A 269 -1.43 3.54 17.36
CA VAL A 269 -0.69 3.94 16.16
C VAL A 269 -1.62 4.61 15.16
N ILE A 270 -1.17 5.69 14.56
CA ILE A 270 -1.92 6.43 13.53
C ILE A 270 -1.29 6.14 12.18
N MET A 271 -2.11 5.65 11.24
CA MET A 271 -1.73 5.34 9.86
C MET A 271 -2.59 6.08 8.86
N HIS A 272 -2.04 6.31 7.67
CA HIS A 272 -2.73 6.96 6.56
C HIS A 272 -2.05 6.61 5.23
N PRO A 273 -2.77 6.19 4.18
CA PRO A 273 -2.15 5.77 2.90
C PRO A 273 -1.57 6.93 2.07
N LEU A 274 -1.79 8.17 2.52
CA LEU A 274 -1.40 9.41 1.84
C LEU A 274 -2.01 9.56 0.41
N PRO A 275 -2.21 10.80 -0.08
CA PRO A 275 -1.90 12.06 0.59
C PRO A 275 -2.91 12.41 1.68
N ARG A 276 -2.46 13.04 2.79
CA ARG A 276 -3.39 13.77 3.66
C ARG A 276 -3.87 15.02 2.94
N ASP A 277 -5.11 15.41 3.16
CA ASP A 277 -5.61 16.70 2.69
C ASP A 277 -5.04 17.81 3.58
N SER A 278 -4.28 18.73 3.02
CA SER A 278 -3.69 19.87 3.74
C SER A 278 -4.51 21.15 3.63
N ARG A 279 -5.63 21.10 2.91
CA ARG A 279 -6.51 22.27 2.76
C ARG A 279 -7.22 22.57 4.07
N SER A 280 -7.38 23.87 4.40
CA SER A 280 -8.09 24.31 5.59
C SER A 280 -9.51 23.72 5.63
N ALA A 281 -9.91 23.18 6.77
CA ALA A 281 -11.20 22.56 7.04
C ALA A 281 -11.51 21.27 6.25
N ALA A 282 -10.58 20.77 5.43
CA ALA A 282 -10.74 19.52 4.67
C ALA A 282 -9.86 18.37 5.20
N ASN A 283 -8.89 18.70 6.04
CA ASN A 283 -7.90 17.76 6.57
C ASN A 283 -8.56 16.72 7.49
N GLU A 284 -8.38 15.46 7.17
CA GLU A 284 -8.79 14.31 7.97
C GLU A 284 -7.73 13.92 9.02
N LEU A 285 -6.47 14.25 8.75
CA LEU A 285 -5.35 14.02 9.65
C LEU A 285 -4.50 15.28 9.76
N ASP A 286 -4.50 15.89 10.96
CA ASP A 286 -3.87 17.18 11.18
C ASP A 286 -2.34 17.09 11.23
N ILE A 287 -1.69 18.18 10.83
CA ILE A 287 -0.22 18.32 10.88
C ILE A 287 0.31 18.49 12.32
N ASP A 288 -0.53 18.84 13.29
CA ASP A 288 -0.15 18.92 14.70
C ASP A 288 0.22 17.55 15.30
N LEU A 289 -0.11 16.48 14.60
CA LEU A 289 0.30 15.11 14.92
C LEU A 289 1.72 14.78 14.46
N ASP A 290 2.40 15.63 13.69
CA ASP A 290 3.70 15.27 13.08
C ASP A 290 4.79 14.97 14.12
N ASP A 291 4.72 15.55 15.30
CA ASP A 291 5.63 15.26 16.43
C ASP A 291 5.15 14.09 17.31
N ASN A 292 4.00 13.48 17.00
CA ASN A 292 3.51 12.35 17.78
C ASN A 292 4.29 11.07 17.41
N PRO A 293 4.97 10.40 18.37
CA PRO A 293 5.78 9.22 18.08
C PRO A 293 4.97 8.04 17.53
N ASN A 294 3.67 8.01 17.79
CA ASN A 294 2.76 6.99 17.26
C ASN A 294 2.24 7.30 15.86
N LEU A 295 2.57 8.47 15.28
CA LEU A 295 2.26 8.74 13.87
C LEU A 295 3.20 7.91 12.98
N ALA A 296 2.66 6.90 12.31
CA ALA A 296 3.43 5.95 11.51
C ALA A 296 3.42 6.25 10.00
N ILE A 297 2.79 7.32 9.54
CA ILE A 297 2.56 7.58 8.10
C ILE A 297 3.86 7.62 7.26
N PHE A 298 4.96 8.13 7.83
CA PHE A 298 6.24 8.16 7.13
C PHE A 298 6.96 6.80 7.20
N ARG A 299 6.91 6.12 8.34
CA ARG A 299 7.37 4.73 8.46
C ARG A 299 6.60 3.80 7.52
N GLN A 300 5.30 4.03 7.35
CA GLN A 300 4.44 3.32 6.41
C GLN A 300 4.93 3.51 4.96
N THR A 301 5.31 4.74 4.55
CA THR A 301 5.86 4.97 3.21
C THR A 301 7.21 4.31 3.01
N ASP A 302 8.07 4.34 4.03
CA ASP A 302 9.40 3.72 4.01
C ASP A 302 9.30 2.17 3.93
N ASN A 303 8.39 1.58 4.69
CA ASN A 303 8.07 0.16 4.62
C ASN A 303 7.58 -0.27 3.23
N GLY A 304 6.92 0.64 2.51
CA GLY A 304 6.52 0.41 1.12
C GLY A 304 7.69 0.15 0.18
N LEU A 305 8.85 0.75 0.45
CA LEU A 305 10.08 0.48 -0.30
C LEU A 305 10.54 -0.97 -0.08
N LEU A 306 10.55 -1.43 1.18
CA LEU A 306 10.99 -2.77 1.56
C LEU A 306 10.08 -3.86 0.97
N VAL A 307 8.77 -3.67 1.06
CA VAL A 307 7.79 -4.61 0.50
C VAL A 307 7.91 -4.71 -1.02
N ARG A 308 8.14 -3.59 -1.73
CA ARG A 308 8.34 -3.61 -3.18
C ARG A 308 9.65 -4.26 -3.58
N MET A 309 10.74 -4.03 -2.82
CA MET A 309 12.01 -4.76 -3.02
C MET A 309 11.81 -6.27 -2.83
N ALA A 310 11.09 -6.68 -1.79
CA ALA A 310 10.78 -8.08 -1.53
C ALA A 310 9.99 -8.72 -2.69
N LEU A 311 8.97 -8.03 -3.19
CA LEU A 311 8.18 -8.52 -4.33
C LEU A 311 9.04 -8.69 -5.58
N PHE A 312 9.90 -7.72 -5.92
CA PHE A 312 10.82 -7.86 -7.05
C PHE A 312 11.78 -9.03 -6.86
N ALA A 313 12.38 -9.16 -5.68
CA ALA A 313 13.30 -10.27 -5.41
C ALA A 313 12.62 -11.64 -5.48
N LEU A 314 11.36 -11.73 -5.05
CA LEU A 314 10.56 -12.95 -5.10
C LEU A 314 10.16 -13.33 -6.53
N VAL A 315 9.63 -12.38 -7.32
CA VAL A 315 9.15 -12.68 -8.68
C VAL A 315 10.29 -12.93 -9.66
N LEU A 316 11.47 -12.37 -9.41
CA LEU A 316 12.68 -12.57 -10.21
C LEU A 316 13.60 -13.67 -9.63
N ASP A 317 13.19 -14.35 -8.54
CA ASP A 317 13.88 -15.50 -7.94
C ASP A 317 15.34 -15.21 -7.52
N VAL A 318 15.58 -14.06 -6.89
CA VAL A 318 16.92 -13.63 -6.49
C VAL A 318 17.09 -13.44 -4.99
N VAL A 319 16.10 -13.82 -4.17
CA VAL A 319 16.09 -13.59 -2.70
C VAL A 319 17.38 -14.09 -2.05
N ASP A 320 17.78 -15.31 -2.36
CA ASP A 320 18.95 -15.97 -1.74
C ASP A 320 20.30 -15.42 -2.27
N GLN A 321 20.26 -14.56 -3.28
CA GLN A 321 21.44 -14.00 -3.94
C GLN A 321 21.72 -12.55 -3.52
N VAL A 322 20.78 -11.87 -2.89
CA VAL A 322 20.86 -10.43 -2.57
C VAL A 322 22.14 -10.10 -1.78
N ASP A 323 22.46 -10.90 -0.76
CA ASP A 323 23.64 -10.69 0.09
C ASP A 323 24.95 -11.01 -0.64
N ALA A 324 24.95 -11.99 -1.54
CA ALA A 324 26.15 -12.40 -2.30
C ALA A 324 26.64 -11.29 -3.24
N TYR A 325 25.72 -10.47 -3.78
CA TYR A 325 26.03 -9.33 -4.66
C TYR A 325 26.05 -8.00 -3.91
N SER A 326 26.26 -7.98 -2.60
CA SER A 326 26.19 -6.78 -1.78
C SER A 326 27.58 -6.26 -1.36
N SER A 327 27.62 -4.97 -1.03
CA SER A 327 28.78 -4.31 -0.46
C SER A 327 28.36 -3.19 0.50
N GLU A 328 29.33 -2.65 1.24
CA GLU A 328 29.11 -1.49 2.10
C GLU A 328 28.87 -0.23 1.27
N VAL A 329 28.08 0.68 1.82
CA VAL A 329 27.82 2.00 1.23
C VAL A 329 29.09 2.86 1.33
N ARG A 330 29.47 3.56 0.23
CA ARG A 330 30.65 4.41 0.16
C ARG A 330 30.39 5.89 0.37
N TRP A 331 29.14 6.27 0.63
CA TRP A 331 28.70 7.64 0.87
C TRP A 331 28.01 7.77 2.23
N HIS A 332 27.99 8.97 2.80
CA HIS A 332 27.27 9.24 4.03
C HIS A 332 25.76 9.26 3.76
N SER A 333 24.99 8.51 4.53
CA SER A 333 23.53 8.53 4.52
C SER A 333 23.00 8.96 5.89
N SER A 334 22.40 10.14 5.94
CA SER A 334 21.78 10.70 7.15
C SER A 334 20.28 10.40 7.28
N ARG A 335 19.74 9.52 6.43
CA ARG A 335 18.28 9.39 6.22
C ARG A 335 17.52 8.67 7.31
N TRP A 336 18.21 7.94 8.18
CA TRP A 336 17.58 7.12 9.19
C TRP A 336 18.14 7.48 10.55
N PRO A 337 17.32 8.07 11.45
CA PRO A 337 17.69 8.13 12.87
C PRO A 337 17.97 6.71 13.35
N GLN A 338 19.05 6.52 14.05
CA GLN A 338 19.42 5.24 14.67
C GLN A 338 18.45 4.88 15.76
#